data_f4d0e8d6e972a58ddd09dccf6152ecf3
#
_entry.id   f4d0e8d6e972a58ddd09dccf6152ecf3
#
_cell.length_a   1.000
_cell.length_b   1.000
_cell.length_c   1.000
_cell.angle_alpha   90.00
_cell.angle_beta   90.00
_cell.angle_gamma   90.00
#
_symmetry.space_group_name_H-M   'P 1'
#
loop_
_entity.id
_entity.type
_entity.pdbx_description
1 polymer ?
#
loop_
_entity_poly.entity_id
_entity_poly.type
_entity_poly.pdbx_seq_one_letter_code
_entity_poly.pdbx_strand_id
1 'polypeptide(L)'
;ANGYELGGIESGKQQNADGVPFKAIREDVLNHFRKGGLLIMNWTMPHYNGNAELLEEYTKQVAKYLDTLQDGYGIKAPVVLNLLPIDGKAWYCQLSKDEYIELYKKLQDLLEDNDVTNVVYGYSETYKPGKKLMERYPDHQIDVINVTYLQTRNAIRLPLYQQSIKEIITQALPFAQEHNNAFGMTTGIESIG
;
A
#
# COMPACT_ATOMS: atom_id res chain seq x y z
N ALA A 1 -4.08 -12.25 -6.13
CA ALA A 1 -3.18 -11.11 -5.82
C ALA A 1 -2.20 -11.51 -4.73
N ASN A 2 -0.96 -11.07 -4.85
CA ASN A 2 0.05 -11.19 -3.79
C ASN A 2 0.38 -9.80 -3.27
N GLY A 3 0.47 -9.69 -1.94
CA GLY A 3 0.84 -8.46 -1.23
C GLY A 3 2.25 -8.53 -0.67
N TYR A 4 3.03 -7.45 -0.80
CA TYR A 4 4.40 -7.33 -0.32
C TYR A 4 4.59 -6.04 0.45
N GLU A 5 5.42 -6.07 1.50
CA GLU A 5 5.81 -4.88 2.27
C GLU A 5 7.21 -4.42 1.83
N LEU A 6 7.35 -3.13 1.54
CA LEU A 6 8.61 -2.51 1.09
C LEU A 6 9.40 -1.84 2.22
N GLY A 7 8.79 -1.64 3.39
CA GLY A 7 9.44 -0.94 4.50
C GLY A 7 10.80 -1.53 4.85
N GLY A 8 11.82 -0.67 4.89
CA GLY A 8 13.22 -1.02 5.10
C GLY A 8 14.10 -0.82 3.87
N ILE A 9 13.55 -0.89 2.65
CA ILE A 9 14.33 -0.71 1.43
C ILE A 9 14.88 0.71 1.31
N GLU A 10 14.10 1.70 1.72
CA GLU A 10 14.49 3.11 1.74
C GLU A 10 15.71 3.39 2.61
N SER A 11 15.94 2.55 3.61
CA SER A 11 17.08 2.63 4.53
C SER A 11 18.25 1.72 4.13
N GLY A 12 18.23 1.14 2.92
CA GLY A 12 19.26 0.24 2.40
C GLY A 12 19.32 -1.13 3.08
N LYS A 13 18.29 -1.53 3.81
CA LYS A 13 18.22 -2.87 4.41
C LYS A 13 18.12 -3.94 3.32
N GLN A 14 18.57 -5.15 3.64
CA GLN A 14 18.52 -6.29 2.72
C GLN A 14 17.20 -7.08 2.83
N GLN A 15 16.41 -6.78 3.85
CA GLN A 15 15.12 -7.43 4.13
C GLN A 15 14.10 -6.40 4.63
N ASN A 16 12.82 -6.69 4.39
CA ASN A 16 11.73 -5.86 4.85
C ASN A 16 11.49 -5.95 6.37
N ALA A 17 10.49 -5.24 6.86
CA ALA A 17 10.14 -5.24 8.28
C ALA A 17 9.73 -6.62 8.82
N ASP A 18 9.24 -7.51 7.95
CA ASP A 18 8.84 -8.87 8.28
C ASP A 18 10.01 -9.88 8.20
N GLY A 19 11.23 -9.41 7.91
CA GLY A 19 12.42 -10.22 7.78
C GLY A 19 12.55 -10.97 6.44
N VAL A 20 11.73 -10.62 5.44
CA VAL A 20 11.78 -11.24 4.12
C VAL A 20 12.83 -10.53 3.25
N PRO A 21 13.82 -11.23 2.69
CA PRO A 21 14.82 -10.61 1.82
C PRO A 21 14.20 -9.99 0.57
N PHE A 22 14.61 -8.76 0.23
CA PHE A 22 14.10 -8.07 -0.97
C PHE A 22 14.40 -8.82 -2.26
N LYS A 23 15.50 -9.57 -2.30
CA LYS A 23 15.80 -10.48 -3.42
C LYS A 23 14.72 -11.54 -3.60
N ALA A 24 14.27 -12.17 -2.50
CA ALA A 24 13.23 -13.19 -2.53
C ALA A 24 11.87 -12.58 -2.93
N ILE A 25 11.56 -11.37 -2.43
CA ILE A 25 10.36 -10.63 -2.85
C ILE A 25 10.41 -10.38 -4.36
N ARG A 26 11.53 -9.90 -4.90
CA ARG A 26 11.69 -9.67 -6.33
C ARG A 26 11.48 -10.94 -7.17
N GLU A 27 12.07 -12.06 -6.76
CA GLU A 27 11.93 -13.34 -7.44
C GLU A 27 10.47 -13.81 -7.46
N ASP A 28 9.76 -13.69 -6.34
CA ASP A 28 8.35 -14.07 -6.24
C ASP A 28 7.43 -13.13 -7.06
N VAL A 29 7.68 -11.82 -7.03
CA VAL A 29 7.00 -10.82 -7.85
C VAL A 29 7.09 -11.17 -9.33
N LEU A 30 8.30 -11.45 -9.84
CA LEU A 30 8.50 -11.78 -11.24
C LEU A 30 7.87 -13.13 -11.62
N ASN A 31 7.88 -14.10 -10.72
CA ASN A 31 7.19 -15.37 -10.92
C ASN A 31 5.66 -15.18 -11.00
N HIS A 32 5.12 -14.30 -10.16
CA HIS A 32 3.69 -13.98 -10.14
C HIS A 32 3.26 -13.20 -11.38
N PHE A 33 4.08 -12.23 -11.78
CA PHE A 33 3.90 -11.44 -13.00
C PHE A 33 3.81 -12.33 -14.24
N ARG A 34 4.74 -13.28 -14.41
CA ARG A 34 4.73 -14.24 -15.55
C ARG A 34 3.49 -15.11 -15.61
N LYS A 35 2.79 -15.30 -14.49
CA LYS A 35 1.52 -16.03 -14.39
C LYS A 35 0.30 -15.13 -14.57
N GLY A 36 0.47 -13.85 -14.87
CA GLY A 36 -0.61 -12.87 -15.00
C GLY A 36 -1.25 -12.48 -13.66
N GLY A 37 -0.52 -12.63 -12.55
CA GLY A 37 -1.02 -12.30 -11.22
C GLY A 37 -1.01 -10.80 -10.94
N LEU A 38 -1.96 -10.32 -10.13
CA LEU A 38 -1.99 -8.96 -9.60
C LEU A 38 -0.99 -8.82 -8.46
N LEU A 39 -0.16 -7.80 -8.53
CA LEU A 39 0.88 -7.49 -7.56
C LEU A 39 0.50 -6.23 -6.77
N ILE A 40 0.53 -6.33 -5.45
CA ILE A 40 0.24 -5.21 -4.55
C ILE A 40 1.46 -5.01 -3.66
N MET A 41 1.94 -3.78 -3.56
CA MET A 41 3.04 -3.42 -2.68
C MET A 41 2.60 -2.33 -1.73
N ASN A 42 2.92 -2.50 -0.45
CA ASN A 42 2.72 -1.47 0.57
C ASN A 42 4.07 -0.83 0.89
N TRP A 43 4.08 0.49 0.97
CA TRP A 43 5.24 1.19 1.48
C TRP A 43 4.91 1.90 2.79
N THR A 44 5.22 1.23 3.88
CA THR A 44 5.15 1.78 5.24
C THR A 44 6.43 2.56 5.51
N MET A 45 6.44 3.82 5.07
CA MET A 45 7.62 4.69 5.13
C MET A 45 8.01 5.02 6.59
N PRO A 46 9.30 4.97 6.97
CA PRO A 46 9.77 5.42 8.27
C PRO A 46 9.69 6.95 8.39
N HIS A 47 9.74 7.45 9.62
CA HIS A 47 9.66 8.89 9.87
C HIS A 47 10.89 9.61 9.29
N TYR A 48 10.67 10.63 8.47
CA TYR A 48 11.74 11.45 7.86
C TYR A 48 12.04 12.74 8.63
N ASN A 49 11.37 12.99 9.78
CA ASN A 49 11.58 14.13 10.68
C ASN A 49 11.50 15.51 10.01
N GLY A 50 10.69 15.64 8.95
CA GLY A 50 10.60 16.89 8.19
C GLY A 50 11.82 17.19 7.31
N ASN A 51 12.79 16.29 7.22
CA ASN A 51 13.99 16.46 6.40
C ASN A 51 13.67 16.09 4.94
N ALA A 52 13.63 17.11 4.06
CA ALA A 52 13.30 16.95 2.66
C ALA A 52 14.33 16.08 1.90
N GLU A 53 15.62 16.24 2.17
CA GLU A 53 16.70 15.47 1.54
C GLU A 53 16.57 13.98 1.88
N LEU A 54 16.20 13.67 3.13
CA LEU A 54 15.98 12.30 3.58
C LEU A 54 14.75 11.69 2.91
N LEU A 55 13.68 12.47 2.71
CA LEU A 55 12.49 12.03 1.99
C LEU A 55 12.81 11.69 0.54
N GLU A 56 13.57 12.54 -0.15
CA GLU A 56 14.04 12.32 -1.51
C GLU A 56 14.92 11.05 -1.60
N GLU A 57 15.85 10.86 -0.66
CA GLU A 57 16.69 9.66 -0.63
C GLU A 57 15.86 8.38 -0.42
N TYR A 58 14.90 8.39 0.49
CA TYR A 58 13.98 7.28 0.71
C TYR A 58 13.22 6.94 -0.56
N THR A 59 12.63 7.93 -1.21
CA THR A 59 11.88 7.75 -2.44
C THR A 59 12.76 7.21 -3.57
N LYS A 60 13.97 7.72 -3.69
CA LYS A 60 14.96 7.24 -4.67
C LYS A 60 15.35 5.77 -4.48
N GLN A 61 15.48 5.30 -3.25
CA GLN A 61 15.76 3.89 -2.99
C GLN A 61 14.59 3.00 -3.36
N VAL A 62 13.36 3.43 -3.06
CA VAL A 62 12.13 2.72 -3.48
C VAL A 62 12.04 2.70 -5.01
N ALA A 63 12.24 3.83 -5.68
CA ALA A 63 12.24 3.93 -7.14
C ALA A 63 13.24 2.97 -7.78
N LYS A 64 14.48 2.93 -7.30
CA LYS A 64 15.50 1.98 -7.75
C LYS A 64 15.05 0.53 -7.62
N TYR A 65 14.40 0.18 -6.51
CA TYR A 65 13.90 -1.17 -6.33
C TYR A 65 12.78 -1.51 -7.32
N LEU A 66 11.81 -0.61 -7.47
CA LEU A 66 10.71 -0.78 -8.43
C LEU A 66 11.22 -0.94 -9.87
N ASP A 67 12.28 -0.23 -10.23
CA ASP A 67 12.94 -0.37 -11.54
C ASP A 67 13.57 -1.77 -11.75
N THR A 68 13.99 -2.45 -10.68
CA THR A 68 14.50 -3.83 -10.78
C THR A 68 13.41 -4.87 -11.07
N LEU A 69 12.13 -4.51 -10.93
CA LEU A 69 11.00 -5.42 -11.14
C LEU A 69 10.73 -5.59 -12.64
N GLN A 70 11.69 -6.10 -13.37
CA GLN A 70 11.61 -6.40 -14.79
C GLN A 70 12.08 -7.82 -15.09
N ASP A 71 11.48 -8.42 -16.11
CA ASP A 71 11.84 -9.76 -16.58
C ASP A 71 13.14 -9.75 -17.39
N GLY A 72 13.54 -10.93 -17.87
CA GLY A 72 14.76 -11.08 -18.70
C GLY A 72 14.69 -10.39 -20.08
N TYR A 73 13.54 -9.87 -20.46
CA TYR A 73 13.32 -9.12 -21.72
C TYR A 73 13.20 -7.60 -21.46
N GLY A 74 13.37 -7.15 -20.22
CA GLY A 74 13.23 -5.75 -19.85
C GLY A 74 11.78 -5.28 -19.67
N ILE A 75 10.81 -6.19 -19.65
CA ILE A 75 9.41 -5.85 -19.42
C ILE A 75 9.20 -5.65 -17.91
N LYS A 76 8.85 -4.42 -17.51
CA LYS A 76 8.60 -4.07 -16.13
C LYS A 76 7.28 -4.68 -15.64
N ALA A 77 7.30 -5.31 -14.46
CA ALA A 77 6.10 -5.82 -13.82
C ALA A 77 5.27 -4.66 -13.26
N PRO A 78 4.01 -4.48 -13.69
CA PRO A 78 3.14 -3.46 -13.13
C PRO A 78 2.72 -3.84 -11.70
N VAL A 79 2.75 -2.87 -10.79
CA VAL A 79 2.37 -3.07 -9.40
C VAL A 79 1.38 -2.01 -8.94
N VAL A 80 0.43 -2.41 -8.09
CA VAL A 80 -0.37 -1.46 -7.30
C VAL A 80 0.48 -1.06 -6.11
N LEU A 81 0.89 0.20 -6.05
CA LEU A 81 1.69 0.73 -4.96
C LEU A 81 0.81 1.51 -3.98
N ASN A 82 0.60 0.95 -2.80
CA ASN A 82 -0.07 1.63 -1.70
C ASN A 82 0.96 2.49 -0.95
N LEU A 83 0.93 3.79 -1.19
CA LEU A 83 1.72 4.74 -0.42
C LEU A 83 1.06 4.99 0.94
N LEU A 84 1.84 5.00 2.02
CA LEU A 84 1.38 5.37 3.36
C LEU A 84 0.10 4.63 3.79
N PRO A 85 0.06 3.29 3.78
CA PRO A 85 -1.16 2.55 4.11
C PRO A 85 -1.64 2.87 5.54
N ILE A 86 -2.92 3.22 5.69
CA ILE A 86 -3.51 3.65 6.97
C ILE A 86 -3.89 2.42 7.80
N ASP A 87 -3.02 2.00 8.69
CA ASP A 87 -3.21 0.88 9.63
C ASP A 87 -3.53 1.33 11.07
N GLY A 88 -3.41 2.63 11.33
CA GLY A 88 -3.60 3.25 12.63
C GLY A 88 -2.40 3.11 13.58
N LYS A 89 -1.25 2.59 13.12
CA LYS A 89 -0.02 2.40 13.90
C LYS A 89 1.14 3.26 13.39
N ALA A 90 1.25 3.39 12.07
CA ALA A 90 2.32 4.16 11.45
C ALA A 90 2.26 5.64 11.85
N TRP A 91 3.41 6.30 11.90
CA TRP A 91 3.54 7.70 12.36
C TRP A 91 2.66 8.68 11.55
N TYR A 92 2.56 8.48 10.25
CA TYR A 92 1.74 9.34 9.37
C TYR A 92 0.23 9.16 9.61
N CYS A 93 -0.19 8.12 10.31
CA CYS A 93 -1.58 8.00 10.77
C CYS A 93 -1.96 9.04 11.83
N GLN A 94 -0.97 9.74 12.42
CA GLN A 94 -1.18 10.83 13.38
C GLN A 94 -1.24 12.21 12.73
N LEU A 95 -0.87 12.33 11.46
CA LEU A 95 -0.97 13.58 10.71
C LEU A 95 -2.43 14.01 10.61
N SER A 96 -2.67 15.30 10.45
CA SER A 96 -3.98 15.80 10.02
C SER A 96 -4.31 15.27 8.62
N LYS A 97 -5.57 15.44 8.20
CA LYS A 97 -6.00 15.04 6.86
C LYS A 97 -5.15 15.74 5.78
N ASP A 98 -4.99 17.06 5.92
CA ASP A 98 -4.31 17.88 4.91
C ASP A 98 -2.82 17.56 4.82
N GLU A 99 -2.14 17.38 5.97
CA GLU A 99 -0.74 16.98 6.01
C GLU A 99 -0.50 15.58 5.40
N TYR A 100 -1.41 14.64 5.65
CA TYR A 100 -1.34 13.32 5.04
C TYR A 100 -1.49 13.39 3.51
N ILE A 101 -2.47 14.15 3.03
CA ILE A 101 -2.73 14.33 1.60
C ILE A 101 -1.55 15.01 0.91
N GLU A 102 -0.98 16.05 1.52
CA GLU A 102 0.18 16.75 1.00
C GLU A 102 1.40 15.84 0.90
N LEU A 103 1.66 15.06 1.95
CA LEU A 103 2.75 14.08 1.94
C LEU A 103 2.55 13.00 0.87
N TYR A 104 1.31 12.50 0.73
CA TYR A 104 0.98 11.49 -0.27
C TYR A 104 1.27 11.99 -1.69
N LYS A 105 0.80 13.18 -2.04
CA LYS A 105 1.04 13.83 -3.34
C LYS A 105 2.54 14.06 -3.57
N LYS A 106 3.25 14.57 -2.56
CA LYS A 106 4.70 14.77 -2.67
C LYS A 106 5.46 13.48 -2.97
N LEU A 107 5.05 12.36 -2.40
CA LEU A 107 5.68 11.07 -2.70
C LEU A 107 5.39 10.60 -4.13
N GLN A 108 4.19 10.87 -4.66
CA GLN A 108 3.87 10.59 -6.06
C GLN A 108 4.77 11.40 -6.99
N ASP A 109 4.85 12.72 -6.78
CA ASP A 109 5.72 13.62 -7.56
C ASP A 109 7.19 13.15 -7.54
N LEU A 110 7.71 12.80 -6.36
CA LEU A 110 9.08 12.31 -6.22
C LEU A 110 9.31 10.95 -6.91
N LEU A 111 8.33 10.07 -6.98
CA LEU A 111 8.43 8.82 -7.73
C LEU A 111 8.41 9.08 -9.23
N GLU A 112 7.59 10.00 -9.71
CA GLU A 112 7.59 10.46 -11.11
C GLU A 112 8.95 11.08 -11.49
N ASP A 113 9.49 11.95 -10.66
CA ASP A 113 10.81 12.58 -10.85
C ASP A 113 11.96 11.54 -10.91
N ASN A 114 11.75 10.35 -10.35
CA ASN A 114 12.68 9.22 -10.42
C ASN A 114 12.32 8.19 -11.50
N ASP A 115 11.55 8.57 -12.53
CA ASP A 115 11.20 7.74 -13.70
C ASP A 115 10.48 6.42 -13.36
N VAL A 116 9.71 6.37 -12.28
CA VAL A 116 8.90 5.20 -11.93
C VAL A 116 7.69 5.13 -12.84
N THR A 117 7.65 4.15 -13.75
CA THR A 117 6.61 4.02 -14.79
C THR A 117 5.78 2.75 -14.69
N ASN A 118 6.08 1.87 -13.75
CA ASN A 118 5.44 0.57 -13.61
C ASN A 118 4.54 0.46 -12.38
N VAL A 119 4.03 1.59 -11.90
CA VAL A 119 3.10 1.63 -10.76
C VAL A 119 1.75 2.22 -11.16
N VAL A 120 0.71 1.74 -10.52
CA VAL A 120 -0.57 2.41 -10.35
C VAL A 120 -0.76 2.67 -8.86
N TYR A 121 -1.28 3.82 -8.50
CA TYR A 121 -1.34 4.21 -7.09
C TYR A 121 -2.58 3.67 -6.40
N GLY A 122 -2.36 3.09 -5.21
CA GLY A 122 -3.41 2.56 -4.35
C GLY A 122 -3.54 3.34 -3.05
N TYR A 123 -4.75 3.78 -2.72
CA TYR A 123 -5.09 4.22 -1.38
C TYR A 123 -5.49 3.01 -0.55
N SER A 124 -4.81 2.77 0.56
CA SER A 124 -5.05 1.60 1.40
C SER A 124 -5.38 1.99 2.84
N GLU A 125 -6.49 1.46 3.36
CA GLU A 125 -6.95 1.75 4.73
C GLU A 125 -7.41 0.48 5.44
N THR A 126 -7.04 0.35 6.72
CA THR A 126 -7.53 -0.74 7.58
C THR A 126 -8.83 -0.32 8.25
N TYR A 127 -9.90 -1.03 7.94
CA TYR A 127 -11.20 -0.84 8.55
C TYR A 127 -11.21 -1.28 10.02
N LYS A 128 -11.81 -0.45 10.86
CA LYS A 128 -12.17 -0.78 12.25
C LYS A 128 -13.66 -0.54 12.43
N PRO A 129 -14.42 -1.46 13.07
CA PRO A 129 -15.86 -1.29 13.28
C PRO A 129 -16.21 0.08 13.87
N GLY A 130 -17.17 0.77 13.25
CA GLY A 130 -17.61 2.10 13.61
C GLY A 130 -16.74 3.26 13.14
N LYS A 131 -15.65 3.00 12.42
CA LYS A 131 -14.87 4.05 11.74
C LYS A 131 -15.43 4.36 10.35
N LYS A 132 -15.42 5.65 10.02
CA LYS A 132 -15.68 6.11 8.67
C LYS A 132 -14.44 5.91 7.81
N LEU A 133 -14.64 5.36 6.61
CA LEU A 133 -13.61 5.16 5.62
C LEU A 133 -13.42 6.40 4.72
N MET A 134 -12.31 6.47 4.03
CA MET A 134 -11.99 7.48 2.99
C MET A 134 -11.87 8.93 3.51
N GLU A 135 -11.77 9.15 4.83
CA GLU A 135 -11.64 10.51 5.35
C GLU A 135 -10.35 11.22 4.94
N ARG A 136 -9.32 10.44 4.61
CA ARG A 136 -7.99 10.93 4.20
C ARG A 136 -7.67 10.63 2.74
N TYR A 137 -8.67 10.29 1.94
CA TYR A 137 -8.48 10.02 0.52
C TYR A 137 -7.84 11.23 -0.17
N PRO A 138 -6.70 11.06 -0.87
CA PRO A 138 -5.92 12.17 -1.42
C PRO A 138 -6.53 12.82 -2.66
N ASP A 139 -7.48 12.16 -3.33
CA ASP A 139 -8.13 12.63 -4.57
C ASP A 139 -7.11 13.13 -5.61
N HIS A 140 -6.05 12.37 -5.80
CA HIS A 140 -4.98 12.70 -6.74
C HIS A 140 -4.33 11.42 -7.25
N GLN A 141 -4.46 11.16 -8.55
CA GLN A 141 -3.84 10.00 -9.23
C GLN A 141 -4.00 8.67 -8.46
N ILE A 142 -5.18 8.41 -7.92
CA ILE A 142 -5.50 7.12 -7.30
C ILE A 142 -6.25 6.26 -8.32
N ASP A 143 -5.77 5.03 -8.52
CA ASP A 143 -6.37 4.06 -9.43
C ASP A 143 -7.13 2.98 -8.67
N VAL A 144 -6.66 2.64 -7.45
CA VAL A 144 -7.19 1.52 -6.67
C VAL A 144 -7.45 1.95 -5.23
N ILE A 145 -8.62 1.61 -4.71
CA ILE A 145 -8.94 1.73 -3.29
C ILE A 145 -8.90 0.34 -2.68
N ASN A 146 -8.04 0.14 -1.69
CA ASN A 146 -7.90 -1.10 -0.94
C ASN A 146 -8.40 -0.93 0.49
N VAL A 147 -9.32 -1.78 0.94
CA VAL A 147 -9.73 -1.83 2.34
C VAL A 147 -9.33 -3.16 2.95
N THR A 148 -8.57 -3.10 4.04
CA THR A 148 -8.16 -4.29 4.79
C THR A 148 -9.02 -4.44 6.03
N TYR A 149 -9.56 -5.65 6.24
CA TYR A 149 -10.25 -6.03 7.47
C TYR A 149 -9.83 -7.43 7.90
N LEU A 150 -9.06 -7.50 8.99
CA LEU A 150 -8.61 -8.76 9.57
C LEU A 150 -9.24 -8.95 10.95
N GLN A 151 -9.76 -10.14 11.20
CA GLN A 151 -10.20 -10.53 12.52
C GLN A 151 -9.07 -11.21 13.29
N THR A 152 -8.91 -10.88 14.56
CA THR A 152 -8.02 -11.64 15.45
C THR A 152 -8.62 -13.02 15.72
N ARG A 153 -7.76 -14.02 15.83
CA ARG A 153 -8.14 -15.43 16.04
C ARG A 153 -9.06 -15.64 17.25
N ASN A 154 -8.89 -14.81 18.29
CA ASN A 154 -9.68 -14.87 19.53
C ASN A 154 -11.02 -14.11 19.47
N ALA A 155 -11.27 -13.36 18.40
CA ALA A 155 -12.45 -12.50 18.24
C ALA A 155 -13.32 -12.91 17.05
N ILE A 156 -13.18 -14.14 16.55
CA ILE A 156 -13.95 -14.63 15.40
C ILE A 156 -15.42 -14.72 15.80
N ARG A 157 -16.18 -13.73 15.34
CA ARG A 157 -17.66 -13.71 15.50
C ARG A 157 -18.26 -13.51 14.11
N LEU A 158 -18.81 -14.56 13.53
CA LEU A 158 -19.37 -14.51 12.19
C LEU A 158 -20.36 -13.36 11.96
N PRO A 159 -21.32 -13.05 12.87
CA PRO A 159 -22.22 -11.92 12.68
C PRO A 159 -21.49 -10.58 12.61
N LEU A 160 -20.48 -10.34 13.45
CA LEU A 160 -19.68 -9.11 13.45
C LEU A 160 -18.86 -9.01 12.16
N TYR A 161 -18.28 -10.11 11.70
CA TYR A 161 -17.57 -10.17 10.43
C TYR A 161 -18.46 -9.79 9.26
N GLN A 162 -19.63 -10.41 9.15
CA GLN A 162 -20.60 -10.14 8.09
C GLN A 162 -21.06 -8.68 8.11
N GLN A 163 -21.33 -8.13 9.30
CA GLN A 163 -21.68 -6.72 9.47
C GLN A 163 -20.55 -5.82 9.00
N SER A 164 -19.31 -6.07 9.42
CA SER A 164 -18.14 -5.28 9.02
C SER A 164 -17.92 -5.30 7.51
N ILE A 165 -18.03 -6.46 6.87
CA ILE A 165 -17.92 -6.57 5.40
C ILE A 165 -19.03 -5.73 4.72
N LYS A 166 -20.26 -5.81 5.21
CA LYS A 166 -21.36 -5.02 4.68
C LYS A 166 -21.09 -3.51 4.83
N GLU A 167 -20.60 -3.08 5.98
CA GLU A 167 -20.26 -1.68 6.24
C GLU A 167 -19.14 -1.18 5.32
N ILE A 168 -18.09 -1.99 5.10
CA ILE A 168 -17.01 -1.68 4.17
C ILE A 168 -17.56 -1.50 2.76
N ILE A 169 -18.31 -2.47 2.26
CA ILE A 169 -18.87 -2.43 0.90
C ILE A 169 -19.80 -1.22 0.74
N THR A 170 -20.63 -0.94 1.73
CA THR A 170 -21.58 0.18 1.68
C THR A 170 -20.89 1.54 1.64
N GLN A 171 -19.71 1.68 2.27
CA GLN A 171 -18.95 2.92 2.27
C GLN A 171 -18.00 3.02 1.07
N ALA A 172 -17.19 1.98 0.84
CA ALA A 172 -16.07 2.05 -0.09
C ALA A 172 -16.46 1.84 -1.55
N LEU A 173 -17.41 0.96 -1.85
CA LEU A 173 -17.74 0.67 -3.25
C LEU A 173 -18.41 1.86 -3.97
N PRO A 174 -19.42 2.56 -3.41
CA PRO A 174 -19.96 3.76 -4.04
C PRO A 174 -18.93 4.87 -4.20
N PHE A 175 -18.08 5.04 -3.18
CA PHE A 175 -16.99 6.02 -3.21
C PHE A 175 -15.99 5.73 -4.35
N ALA A 176 -15.56 4.46 -4.50
CA ALA A 176 -14.68 4.07 -5.59
C ALA A 176 -15.32 4.29 -6.97
N GLN A 177 -16.61 3.99 -7.10
CA GLN A 177 -17.36 4.24 -8.34
C GLN A 177 -17.44 5.73 -8.69
N GLU A 178 -17.71 6.60 -7.70
CA GLU A 178 -17.76 8.04 -7.87
C GLU A 178 -16.42 8.63 -8.35
N HIS A 179 -15.30 8.07 -7.85
CA HIS A 179 -13.95 8.52 -8.20
C HIS A 179 -13.32 7.72 -9.35
N ASN A 180 -14.09 6.83 -9.98
CA ASN A 180 -13.63 5.96 -11.08
C ASN A 180 -12.40 5.10 -10.71
N ASN A 181 -12.34 4.63 -9.46
CA ASN A 181 -11.28 3.77 -8.97
C ASN A 181 -11.71 2.29 -8.99
N ALA A 182 -10.74 1.39 -9.17
CA ALA A 182 -10.94 -0.01 -8.85
C ALA A 182 -11.05 -0.20 -7.33
N PHE A 183 -11.90 -1.13 -6.90
CA PHE A 183 -12.07 -1.46 -5.48
C PHE A 183 -11.51 -2.85 -5.17
N GLY A 184 -10.64 -2.93 -4.18
CA GLY A 184 -10.09 -4.16 -3.62
C GLY A 184 -10.37 -4.29 -2.13
N MET A 185 -10.53 -5.52 -1.66
CA MET A 185 -10.71 -5.80 -0.24
C MET A 185 -9.83 -6.98 0.19
N THR A 186 -9.06 -6.78 1.25
CA THR A 186 -8.27 -7.84 1.90
C THR A 186 -8.97 -8.24 3.19
N THR A 187 -9.39 -9.49 3.27
CA THR A 187 -10.06 -10.02 4.46
C THR A 187 -9.44 -11.33 4.91
N GLY A 188 -9.52 -11.61 6.19
CA GLY A 188 -8.98 -12.84 6.73
C GLY A 188 -8.95 -12.87 8.25
N ILE A 189 -8.19 -13.83 8.77
CA ILE A 189 -7.91 -13.98 10.19
C ILE A 189 -6.44 -13.62 10.39
N GLU A 190 -6.18 -12.66 11.26
CA GLU A 190 -4.81 -12.33 11.66
C GLU A 190 -4.26 -13.51 12.46
N SER A 191 -3.26 -14.19 11.92
CA SER A 191 -2.49 -15.17 12.66
C SER A 191 -1.54 -14.43 13.60
N ILE A 192 -1.86 -14.47 14.89
CA ILE A 192 -0.92 -14.05 15.92
C ILE A 192 0.16 -15.14 15.96
N GLY A 193 1.33 -14.81 15.41
CA GLY A 193 2.52 -15.65 15.51
C GLY A 193 3.05 -15.71 16.94
#